data_f27ed6ac6495539d97d0d9f947ee5961
#
_entry.id   f27ed6ac6495539d97d0d9f947ee5961
#
_cell.length_a   1.000
_cell.length_b   1.000
_cell.length_c   1.000
_cell.angle_alpha   90.00
_cell.angle_beta   90.00
_cell.angle_gamma   90.00
#
_symmetry.space_group_name_H-M   'P 1'
#
loop_
_entity.id
_entity.type
_entity.pdbx_description
1 polymer ?
#
loop_
_entity_poly.entity_id
_entity_poly.type
_entity_poly.pdbx_seq_one_letter_code
_entity_poly.pdbx_strand_id
1 'polypeptide(L)' 'MSTSIIKKYAINANGILDIREDSVGVELTDTGEWIDFKDLLSEMNGRTITLSVNCYEEFGSNIK' A
#
# COMPACT_ATOMS: atom_id res chain seq x y z
N MET A 1 -28.71 -18.43 12.98
CA MET A 1 -27.97 -18.55 11.89
C MET A 1 -27.18 -17.37 11.53
N SER A 2 -26.03 -17.55 11.17
CA SER A 2 -25.23 -16.40 10.92
C SER A 2 -25.26 -16.09 9.46
N THR A 3 -25.29 -14.88 9.17
CA THR A 3 -25.24 -14.41 7.84
C THR A 3 -23.90 -13.77 7.64
N SER A 4 -23.23 -14.24 6.66
CA SER A 4 -21.96 -13.70 6.35
C SER A 4 -22.08 -12.77 5.20
N ILE A 5 -21.71 -11.57 5.38
CA ILE A 5 -21.66 -10.62 4.30
C ILE A 5 -20.21 -10.41 3.99
N ILE A 6 -19.82 -10.78 2.81
CA ILE A 6 -18.43 -10.64 2.42
C ILE A 6 -18.31 -9.41 1.58
N LYS A 7 -17.56 -8.48 2.09
CA LYS A 7 -17.25 -7.28 1.34
C LYS A 7 -15.78 -7.29 1.03
N LYS A 8 -15.48 -7.09 -0.20
CA LYS A 8 -14.10 -7.07 -0.62
C LYS A 8 -13.68 -5.65 -0.87
N TYR A 9 -12.67 -5.25 -0.16
CA TYR A 9 -12.04 -3.98 -0.42
C TYR A 9 -10.67 -4.27 -0.96
N ALA A 10 -10.32 -3.59 -2.01
CA ALA A 10 -8.99 -3.73 -2.57
C ALA A 10 -8.40 -2.36 -2.73
N ILE A 11 -7.21 -2.19 -2.20
CA ILE A 11 -6.51 -0.94 -2.33
C ILE A 11 -5.25 -1.22 -3.11
N ASN A 12 -5.11 -0.55 -4.23
CA ASN A 12 -3.93 -0.66 -5.05
C ASN A 12 -3.28 0.69 -5.15
N ALA A 13 -2.02 0.74 -4.79
CA ALA A 13 -1.29 1.99 -4.87
C ALA A 13 0.03 1.70 -5.53
N ASN A 14 0.30 2.41 -6.60
CA ASN A 14 1.54 2.28 -7.32
C ASN A 14 2.32 3.55 -7.16
N GLY A 15 3.52 3.44 -6.68
CA GLY A 15 4.31 4.61 -6.46
C GLY A 15 5.63 4.27 -5.82
N ILE A 16 6.24 5.28 -5.28
CA ILE A 16 7.54 5.15 -4.66
C ILE A 16 7.36 5.11 -3.16
N LEU A 17 7.85 4.05 -2.55
CA LEU A 17 7.76 3.91 -1.11
C LEU A 17 8.65 4.94 -0.44
N ASP A 18 8.11 5.60 0.55
CA ASP A 18 8.82 6.64 1.25
C ASP A 18 8.68 6.40 2.74
N ILE A 19 9.76 6.00 3.37
CA ILE A 19 9.76 5.73 4.80
C ILE A 19 10.41 6.92 5.47
N ARG A 20 9.66 7.56 6.31
CA ARG A 20 10.15 8.70 7.05
C ARG A 20 10.26 8.34 8.50
N GLU A 21 10.75 9.28 9.27
CA GLU A 21 11.03 9.02 10.66
C GLU A 21 9.77 8.63 11.43
N ASP A 22 8.69 9.31 11.16
CA ASP A 22 7.45 9.10 11.87
C ASP A 22 6.37 8.47 11.04
N SER A 23 6.61 8.20 9.80
CA SER A 23 5.53 7.75 8.95
C SER A 23 6.06 6.98 7.78
N VAL A 24 5.17 6.22 7.17
CA VAL A 24 5.48 5.45 5.99
C VAL A 24 4.38 5.74 4.99
N GLY A 25 4.76 6.04 3.80
CA GLY A 25 3.79 6.36 2.79
C GLY A 25 4.28 6.02 1.42
N VAL A 26 3.49 6.40 0.44
CA VAL A 26 3.83 6.14 -0.94
C VAL A 26 3.51 7.40 -1.73
N GLU A 27 4.43 7.75 -2.62
CA GLU A 27 4.20 8.86 -3.52
C GLU A 27 3.68 8.28 -4.83
N LEU A 28 2.42 8.56 -5.13
CA LEU A 28 1.77 7.97 -6.29
C LEU A 28 2.40 8.49 -7.56
N THR A 29 2.64 7.58 -8.50
CA THR A 29 3.33 7.97 -9.71
C THR A 29 2.46 8.78 -10.65
N ASP A 30 1.16 8.55 -10.64
CA ASP A 30 0.32 9.25 -11.59
C ASP A 30 -0.09 10.64 -11.10
N THR A 31 -0.22 10.84 -9.81
CA THR A 31 -0.64 12.16 -9.34
C THR A 31 0.45 12.89 -8.60
N GLY A 32 1.48 12.20 -8.14
CA GLY A 32 2.50 12.84 -7.36
C GLY A 32 2.12 13.07 -5.92
N GLU A 33 0.97 12.57 -5.52
CA GLU A 33 0.50 12.76 -4.16
C GLU A 33 1.17 11.78 -3.22
N TRP A 34 1.47 12.25 -2.02
CA TRP A 34 2.02 11.38 -1.00
C TRP A 34 0.90 10.96 -0.08
N ILE A 35 0.77 9.66 0.13
CA ILE A 35 -0.29 9.12 0.94
C ILE A 35 0.30 8.32 2.07
N ASP A 36 -0.12 8.62 3.27
CA ASP A 36 0.33 7.92 4.46
C ASP A 36 -0.34 6.56 4.51
N PHE A 37 0.43 5.53 4.79
CA PHE A 37 -0.13 4.17 4.89
C PHE A 37 -1.20 4.09 5.96
N LYS A 38 -1.02 4.81 7.04
CA LYS A 38 -2.02 4.77 8.09
C LYS A 38 -3.37 5.26 7.58
N ASP A 39 -3.35 6.33 6.82
CA ASP A 39 -4.59 6.83 6.24
C ASP A 39 -5.15 5.89 5.22
N LEU A 40 -4.26 5.30 4.42
CA LEU A 40 -4.69 4.42 3.37
C LEU A 40 -5.38 3.19 3.92
N LEU A 41 -4.90 2.68 5.04
CA LEU A 41 -5.40 1.43 5.58
C LEU A 41 -6.37 1.62 6.74
N SER A 42 -6.71 2.86 7.04
CA SER A 42 -7.48 3.12 8.26
C SER A 42 -8.85 2.47 8.23
N GLU A 43 -9.44 2.34 7.06
CA GLU A 43 -10.77 1.75 6.98
C GLU A 43 -10.77 0.28 7.27
N MET A 44 -9.62 -0.33 7.24
CA MET A 44 -9.51 -1.76 7.49
C MET A 44 -9.07 -2.07 8.89
N ASN A 45 -9.03 -1.08 9.72
CA ASN A 45 -8.58 -1.26 11.09
C ASN A 45 -9.47 -2.29 11.80
N GLY A 46 -8.84 -3.25 12.45
CA GLY A 46 -9.59 -4.25 13.17
C GLY A 46 -10.09 -5.40 12.33
N ARG A 47 -9.79 -5.40 11.03
CA ARG A 47 -10.26 -6.46 10.16
C ARG A 47 -9.11 -7.36 9.80
N THR A 48 -9.46 -8.56 9.40
CA THR A 48 -8.47 -9.49 8.92
C THR A 48 -8.16 -9.16 7.47
N ILE A 49 -6.91 -8.93 7.19
CA ILE A 49 -6.52 -8.53 5.84
C ILE A 49 -5.39 -9.42 5.36
N THR A 50 -5.18 -9.37 4.07
CA THR A 50 -4.01 -9.95 3.45
C THR A 50 -3.21 -8.81 2.86
N LEU A 51 -1.96 -8.73 3.23
CA LEU A 51 -1.11 -7.65 2.80
C LEU A 51 -0.04 -8.18 1.88
N SER A 52 0.08 -7.58 0.72
CA SER A 52 1.11 -7.95 -0.24
C SER A 52 1.85 -6.72 -0.69
N VAL A 53 3.15 -6.83 -0.75
CA VAL A 53 3.98 -5.74 -1.23
C VAL A 53 4.92 -6.30 -2.27
N ASN A 54 4.92 -5.69 -3.43
CA ASN A 54 5.76 -6.13 -4.53
C ASN A 54 6.68 -5.00 -4.94
N CYS A 55 7.91 -5.33 -5.10
CA CYS A 55 8.90 -4.36 -5.52
C CYS A 55 9.55 -4.85 -6.79
N TYR A 56 9.68 -3.97 -7.75
CA TYR A 56 10.30 -4.29 -9.01
C TYR A 56 11.69 -3.69 -9.03
N GLU A 57 12.67 -4.53 -9.25
CA GLU A 57 14.03 -4.07 -9.28
C GLU A 57 14.65 -4.48 -10.57
N GLU A 58 15.37 -3.58 -11.17
CA GLU A 58 16.12 -3.88 -12.37
C GLU A 58 17.56 -4.03 -12.01
N PHE A 59 18.00 -5.27 -11.91
CA PHE A 59 19.38 -5.47 -11.52
C PHE A 59 20.34 -5.15 -12.61
N GLY A 60 19.97 -5.40 -13.83
CA GLY A 60 20.92 -5.23 -14.89
C GLY A 60 21.30 -3.81 -15.16
N SER A 61 20.39 -2.93 -14.93
CA SER A 61 20.62 -1.57 -15.36
C SER A 61 21.55 -0.83 -14.44
N ASN A 62 21.57 -1.16 -13.17
CA ASN A 62 22.36 -0.37 -12.31
C ASN A 62 23.61 -1.04 -11.86
N ILE A 63 23.97 -2.05 -12.51
CA ILE A 63 25.21 -2.61 -12.17
C ILE A 63 26.27 -1.74 -12.71
N LYS A 64 27.06 -1.42 -11.93
CA LYS A 64 27.99 -0.55 -12.43
C LYS A 64 29.21 -0.85 -12.02
#